data_806c7aaff7126fd275b07654ae5470f2
#
_entry.id   806c7aaff7126fd275b07654ae5470f2
#
_cell.length_a   1.000
_cell.length_b   1.000
_cell.length_c   1.000
_cell.angle_alpha   90.00
_cell.angle_beta   90.00
_cell.angle_gamma   90.00
#
_symmetry.space_group_name_H-M   'P 1'
#
loop_
_entity.id
_entity.type
_entity.pdbx_description
1 polymer ?
#
loop_
_entity_poly.entity_id
_entity_poly.type
_entity_poly.pdbx_seq_one_letter_code
_entity_poly.pdbx_strand_id
1 'polypeptide(L)'
;MAGVLEGVRILDFGRYIAGPWCAGLLADLGAEVIRVDKIGGGEDRFVVPITDEGDGAMYQQMNRNKRGMTLNPTSPEGKEILCRMVERADVVVANLPEKALVSLGLDYESLTAIKSDIILTTTTAFGTQGPFSEKIGFDPVAQGMSGLMHLTGYEEPMRSAASWVDFNTAT
;
A
#
# COMPACT_ATOMS: atom_id res chain seq x y z
N MET A 1 -19.38 -19.80 2.40
CA MET A 1 -18.18 -20.62 2.71
C MET A 1 -17.15 -19.69 3.34
N ALA A 2 -16.47 -20.15 4.36
CA ALA A 2 -15.35 -19.40 4.95
C ALA A 2 -14.28 -19.15 3.88
N GLY A 3 -13.67 -17.96 3.87
CA GLY A 3 -12.55 -17.65 2.98
C GLY A 3 -11.27 -18.36 3.41
N VAL A 4 -10.33 -18.56 2.48
CA VAL A 4 -9.03 -19.22 2.78
C VAL A 4 -8.25 -18.46 3.87
N LEU A 5 -8.40 -17.14 3.94
CA LEU A 5 -7.74 -16.26 4.91
C LEU A 5 -8.68 -15.79 6.02
N GLU A 6 -9.77 -16.51 6.29
CA GLU A 6 -10.65 -16.18 7.42
C GLU A 6 -9.88 -16.23 8.74
N GLY A 7 -9.99 -15.18 9.54
CA GLY A 7 -9.27 -15.01 10.80
C GLY A 7 -7.95 -14.24 10.70
N VAL A 8 -7.42 -14.05 9.49
CA VAL A 8 -6.22 -13.21 9.26
C VAL A 8 -6.63 -11.74 9.23
N ARG A 9 -5.96 -10.90 10.00
CA ARG A 9 -6.18 -9.45 10.06
C ARG A 9 -5.00 -8.67 9.49
N ILE A 10 -5.29 -7.77 8.56
CA ILE A 10 -4.32 -6.98 7.81
C ILE A 10 -4.57 -5.50 8.05
N LEU A 11 -3.52 -4.75 8.36
CA LEU A 11 -3.52 -3.29 8.38
C LEU A 11 -2.91 -2.79 7.06
N ASP A 12 -3.70 -2.06 6.29
CA ASP A 12 -3.29 -1.50 5.00
C ASP A 12 -3.00 0.00 5.13
N PHE A 13 -1.72 0.36 5.12
CA PHE A 13 -1.21 1.72 5.04
C PHE A 13 -0.74 2.09 3.62
N GLY A 14 -1.04 1.24 2.65
CA GLY A 14 -0.64 1.44 1.26
C GLY A 14 -1.16 2.74 0.65
N ARG A 15 -0.63 3.10 -0.51
CA ARG A 15 -1.06 4.25 -1.31
C ARG A 15 -1.15 3.84 -2.77
N TYR A 16 -2.04 4.47 -3.50
CA TYR A 16 -2.29 4.27 -4.92
C TYR A 16 -2.65 2.82 -5.28
N ILE A 17 -1.72 2.02 -5.83
CA ILE A 17 -2.04 0.71 -6.42
C ILE A 17 -1.34 -0.43 -5.67
N ALA A 18 -0.02 -0.52 -5.66
CA ALA A 18 0.71 -1.72 -5.27
C ALA A 18 0.31 -2.24 -3.86
N GLY A 19 0.41 -1.42 -2.82
CA GLY A 19 -0.02 -1.81 -1.48
C GLY A 19 -1.52 -2.07 -1.37
N PRO A 20 -2.38 -1.10 -1.77
CA PRO A 20 -3.83 -1.28 -1.69
C PRO A 20 -4.37 -2.46 -2.50
N TRP A 21 -3.82 -2.74 -3.69
CA TRP A 21 -4.23 -3.89 -4.50
C TRP A 21 -3.85 -5.20 -3.84
N CYS A 22 -2.62 -5.32 -3.31
CA CYS A 22 -2.20 -6.48 -2.53
C CYS A 22 -3.18 -6.76 -1.38
N ALA A 23 -3.45 -5.77 -0.54
CA ALA A 23 -4.39 -5.91 0.56
C ALA A 23 -5.82 -6.22 0.09
N GLY A 24 -6.25 -5.67 -1.06
CA GLY A 24 -7.55 -5.96 -1.67
C GLY A 24 -7.69 -7.41 -2.13
N LEU A 25 -6.66 -7.97 -2.74
CA LEU A 25 -6.63 -9.39 -3.12
C LEU A 25 -6.73 -10.32 -1.90
N LEU A 26 -6.04 -9.99 -0.82
CA LEU A 26 -6.13 -10.74 0.44
C LEU A 26 -7.52 -10.60 1.09
N ALA A 27 -8.17 -9.43 0.97
CA ALA A 27 -9.56 -9.25 1.40
C ALA A 27 -10.53 -10.11 0.59
N ASP A 28 -10.32 -10.24 -0.73
CA ASP A 28 -11.13 -11.10 -1.60
C ASP A 28 -10.98 -12.59 -1.24
N LEU A 29 -9.86 -12.97 -0.62
CA LEU A 29 -9.62 -14.31 -0.09
C LEU A 29 -10.16 -14.52 1.34
N GLY A 30 -10.77 -13.51 1.94
CA GLY A 30 -11.46 -13.60 3.23
C GLY A 30 -10.72 -13.00 4.42
N ALA A 31 -9.56 -12.34 4.22
CA ALA A 31 -8.89 -11.61 5.30
C ALA A 31 -9.70 -10.39 5.76
N GLU A 32 -9.67 -10.09 7.05
CA GLU A 32 -10.17 -8.81 7.56
C GLU A 32 -9.13 -7.72 7.29
N VAL A 33 -9.40 -6.84 6.33
CA VAL A 33 -8.50 -5.75 5.97
C VAL A 33 -9.02 -4.42 6.49
N ILE A 34 -8.18 -3.71 7.23
CA ILE A 34 -8.44 -2.36 7.73
C ILE A 34 -7.51 -1.39 6.99
N ARG A 35 -8.10 -0.58 6.12
CA ARG A 35 -7.43 0.54 5.46
C ARG A 35 -7.26 1.69 6.45
N VAL A 36 -6.03 2.13 6.65
CA VAL A 36 -5.71 3.25 7.53
C VAL A 36 -5.24 4.44 6.71
N ASP A 37 -6.05 5.47 6.65
CA ASP A 37 -5.75 6.72 5.97
C ASP A 37 -5.34 7.82 6.96
N LYS A 38 -4.66 8.85 6.48
CA LYS A 38 -4.49 10.09 7.24
C LYS A 38 -5.86 10.77 7.42
N ILE A 39 -5.98 11.62 8.43
CA ILE A 39 -7.16 12.45 8.62
C ILE A 39 -7.40 13.30 7.35
N GLY A 40 -8.61 13.24 6.82
CA GLY A 40 -8.98 13.87 5.55
C GLY A 40 -8.77 12.99 4.30
N GLY A 41 -8.28 11.77 4.46
CA GLY A 41 -8.04 10.83 3.36
C GLY A 41 -6.65 10.93 2.73
N GLY A 42 -6.25 9.89 2.02
CA GLY A 42 -5.01 9.83 1.23
C GLY A 42 -5.13 10.58 -0.11
N GLU A 43 -3.99 10.90 -0.73
CA GLU A 43 -3.92 11.55 -2.04
C GLU A 43 -4.53 10.69 -3.14
N ASP A 44 -4.42 9.38 -3.00
CA ASP A 44 -4.94 8.36 -3.91
C ASP A 44 -6.48 8.36 -3.99
N ARG A 45 -7.16 8.91 -2.97
CA ARG A 45 -8.62 9.06 -2.96
C ARG A 45 -9.12 10.03 -4.04
N PHE A 46 -8.31 10.99 -4.44
CA PHE A 46 -8.69 12.06 -5.36
C PHE A 46 -8.12 11.91 -6.78
N VAL A 47 -7.69 10.71 -7.15
CA VAL A 47 -7.25 10.43 -8.53
C VAL A 47 -8.46 10.28 -9.45
N VAL A 48 -8.49 11.09 -10.51
CA VAL A 48 -9.58 11.12 -11.51
C VAL A 48 -9.74 9.77 -12.25
N PRO A 49 -10.93 9.40 -12.68
CA PRO A 49 -12.19 10.14 -12.53
C PRO A 49 -12.72 10.11 -11.09
N ILE A 50 -13.36 11.19 -10.68
CA ILE A 50 -13.90 11.37 -9.32
C ILE A 50 -15.43 11.37 -9.41
N THR A 51 -16.08 10.68 -8.47
CA THR A 51 -17.55 10.68 -8.35
C THR A 51 -18.08 12.02 -7.81
N ASP A 52 -19.37 12.24 -7.89
CA ASP A 52 -20.04 13.45 -7.35
C ASP A 52 -19.83 13.56 -5.83
N GLU A 53 -19.66 12.44 -5.13
CA GLU A 53 -19.35 12.38 -3.69
C GLU A 53 -17.88 12.63 -3.37
N GLY A 54 -17.02 12.80 -4.38
CA GLY A 54 -15.60 13.14 -4.22
C GLY A 54 -14.66 11.95 -4.09
N ASP A 55 -15.11 10.73 -4.38
CA ASP A 55 -14.27 9.53 -4.34
C ASP A 55 -13.72 9.18 -5.72
N GLY A 56 -12.41 8.97 -5.81
CA GLY A 56 -11.75 8.54 -7.04
C GLY A 56 -12.07 7.09 -7.40
N ALA A 57 -12.32 6.82 -8.68
CA ALA A 57 -12.64 5.47 -9.17
C ALA A 57 -11.53 4.47 -8.88
N MET A 58 -10.26 4.88 -9.02
CA MET A 58 -9.11 4.06 -8.66
C MET A 58 -9.14 3.69 -7.18
N TYR A 59 -9.41 4.65 -6.29
CA TYR A 59 -9.50 4.39 -4.86
C TYR A 59 -10.57 3.36 -4.52
N GLN A 60 -11.76 3.47 -5.12
CA GLN A 60 -12.84 2.52 -4.92
C GLN A 60 -12.48 1.12 -5.42
N GLN A 61 -11.82 1.02 -6.57
CA GLN A 61 -11.38 -0.25 -7.13
C GLN A 61 -10.32 -0.95 -6.25
N MET A 62 -9.32 -0.20 -5.79
CA MET A 62 -8.22 -0.76 -4.99
C MET A 62 -8.63 -1.13 -3.56
N ASN A 63 -9.68 -0.47 -3.02
CA ASN A 63 -10.03 -0.61 -1.61
C ASN A 63 -11.36 -1.34 -1.36
N ARG A 64 -11.86 -2.10 -2.34
CA ARG A 64 -13.02 -2.97 -2.15
C ARG A 64 -12.79 -3.99 -1.04
N ASN A 65 -13.85 -4.41 -0.37
CA ASN A 65 -13.83 -5.38 0.74
C ASN A 65 -13.02 -4.97 1.97
N LYS A 66 -12.58 -3.71 2.06
CA LYS A 66 -11.84 -3.19 3.22
C LYS A 66 -12.75 -2.38 4.14
N ARG A 67 -12.44 -2.42 5.43
CA ARG A 67 -12.95 -1.45 6.39
C ARG A 67 -12.03 -0.24 6.39
N GLY A 68 -12.59 0.97 6.45
CA GLY A 68 -11.82 2.21 6.44
C GLY A 68 -11.79 2.88 7.80
N MET A 69 -10.64 3.46 8.15
CA MET A 69 -10.51 4.40 9.26
C MET A 69 -9.47 5.47 8.95
N THR A 70 -9.51 6.56 9.68
CA THR A 70 -8.46 7.58 9.65
C THR A 70 -7.70 7.61 10.96
N LEU A 71 -6.40 7.82 10.90
CA LEU A 71 -5.53 7.89 12.08
C LEU A 71 -4.41 8.90 11.83
N ASN A 72 -4.03 9.64 12.88
CA ASN A 72 -2.78 10.38 12.92
C ASN A 72 -1.77 9.64 13.81
N PRO A 73 -0.93 8.74 13.28
CA PRO A 73 0.00 7.95 14.09
C PRO A 73 1.16 8.76 14.67
N THR A 74 1.28 10.05 14.35
CA THR A 74 2.31 10.92 14.92
C THR A 74 1.88 11.60 16.23
N SER A 75 0.58 11.64 16.53
CA SER A 75 0.11 12.11 17.83
C SER A 75 0.29 11.04 18.92
N PRO A 76 0.41 11.44 20.21
CA PRO A 76 0.51 10.46 21.30
C PRO A 76 -0.64 9.46 21.31
N GLU A 77 -1.86 9.93 21.18
CA GLU A 77 -3.07 9.10 21.18
C GLU A 77 -3.12 8.20 19.92
N GLY A 78 -2.69 8.75 18.77
CA GLY A 78 -2.62 7.98 17.52
C GLY A 78 -1.59 6.85 17.59
N LYS A 79 -0.45 7.07 18.24
CA LYS A 79 0.55 6.02 18.50
C LYS A 79 -0.02 4.91 19.40
N GLU A 80 -0.72 5.28 20.48
CA GLU A 80 -1.37 4.29 21.34
C GLU A 80 -2.38 3.45 20.57
N ILE A 81 -3.21 4.08 19.75
CA ILE A 81 -4.18 3.39 18.88
C ILE A 81 -3.44 2.46 17.89
N LEU A 82 -2.38 2.94 17.25
CA LEU A 82 -1.57 2.13 16.33
C LEU A 82 -1.01 0.88 17.04
N CYS A 83 -0.41 1.03 18.21
CA CYS A 83 0.11 -0.11 18.98
C CYS A 83 -0.98 -1.16 19.23
N ARG A 84 -2.15 -0.73 19.73
CA ARG A 84 -3.29 -1.63 19.98
C ARG A 84 -3.84 -2.31 18.73
N MET A 85 -3.72 -1.67 17.55
CA MET A 85 -4.07 -2.27 16.27
C MET A 85 -3.06 -3.32 15.85
N VAL A 86 -1.76 -3.02 15.97
CA VAL A 86 -0.66 -3.93 15.62
C VAL A 86 -0.67 -5.18 16.50
N GLU A 87 -0.92 -5.06 17.80
CA GLU A 87 -1.07 -6.20 18.72
C GLU A 87 -2.10 -7.25 18.24
N ARG A 88 -3.09 -6.81 17.46
CA ARG A 88 -4.20 -7.62 16.98
C ARG A 88 -4.15 -7.94 15.48
N ALA A 89 -3.11 -7.49 14.80
CA ALA A 89 -2.92 -7.72 13.38
C ALA A 89 -1.92 -8.86 13.14
N ASP A 90 -2.06 -9.52 12.01
CA ASP A 90 -1.11 -10.53 11.54
C ASP A 90 -0.17 -9.96 10.49
N VAL A 91 -0.64 -9.01 9.70
CA VAL A 91 0.11 -8.42 8.59
C VAL A 91 -0.06 -6.91 8.55
N VAL A 92 1.02 -6.21 8.23
CA VAL A 92 1.02 -4.79 7.84
C VAL A 92 1.47 -4.70 6.39
N VAL A 93 0.69 -4.02 5.55
CA VAL A 93 1.02 -3.73 4.15
C VAL A 93 1.25 -2.24 4.00
N ALA A 94 2.42 -1.84 3.46
CA ALA A 94 2.74 -0.44 3.22
C ALA A 94 3.69 -0.28 2.03
N ASN A 95 3.35 0.58 1.08
CA ASN A 95 4.23 0.98 -0.01
C ASN A 95 4.69 2.43 0.16
N LEU A 96 5.24 2.70 1.35
CA LEU A 96 5.75 4.01 1.76
C LEU A 96 7.28 4.00 1.75
N PRO A 97 7.92 5.15 1.51
CA PRO A 97 9.36 5.29 1.69
C PRO A 97 9.80 4.93 3.12
N GLU A 98 10.98 4.34 3.29
CA GLU A 98 11.48 3.87 4.59
C GLU A 98 11.49 4.96 5.66
N LYS A 99 11.90 6.18 5.30
CA LYS A 99 11.82 7.34 6.22
C LYS A 99 10.41 7.62 6.73
N ALA A 100 9.41 7.42 5.88
CA ALA A 100 8.02 7.58 6.29
C ALA A 100 7.58 6.43 7.22
N LEU A 101 7.98 5.19 6.92
CA LEU A 101 7.71 4.05 7.81
C LEU A 101 8.27 4.29 9.21
N VAL A 102 9.53 4.68 9.33
CA VAL A 102 10.18 5.00 10.61
C VAL A 102 9.45 6.13 11.34
N SER A 103 9.11 7.22 10.64
CA SER A 103 8.43 8.35 11.26
C SER A 103 7.04 8.03 11.79
N LEU A 104 6.38 7.04 11.17
CA LEU A 104 5.05 6.56 11.55
C LEU A 104 5.08 5.39 12.55
N GLY A 105 6.25 4.83 12.85
CA GLY A 105 6.40 3.62 13.67
C GLY A 105 5.91 2.36 12.96
N LEU A 106 6.00 2.32 11.65
CA LEU A 106 5.59 1.21 10.78
C LEU A 106 6.79 0.44 10.18
N ASP A 107 8.01 0.80 10.57
CA ASP A 107 9.20 0.02 10.22
C ASP A 107 9.22 -1.32 10.96
N TYR A 108 9.97 -2.29 10.44
CA TYR A 108 9.97 -3.66 10.96
C TYR A 108 10.41 -3.74 12.43
N GLU A 109 11.41 -2.95 12.83
CA GLU A 109 11.90 -2.93 14.22
C GLU A 109 10.84 -2.41 15.18
N SER A 110 10.17 -1.32 14.84
CA SER A 110 9.07 -0.74 15.63
C SER A 110 7.88 -1.71 15.74
N LEU A 111 7.51 -2.36 14.65
CA LEU A 111 6.39 -3.30 14.65
C LEU A 111 6.68 -4.57 15.45
N THR A 112 7.89 -5.15 15.30
CA THR A 112 8.28 -6.36 16.03
C THR A 112 8.48 -6.13 17.52
N ALA A 113 8.78 -4.91 17.94
CA ALA A 113 8.80 -4.53 19.33
C ALA A 113 7.40 -4.59 19.99
N ILE A 114 6.33 -4.42 19.18
CA ILE A 114 4.94 -4.52 19.64
C ILE A 114 4.46 -5.97 19.55
N LYS A 115 4.69 -6.63 18.42
CA LYS A 115 4.24 -8.00 18.14
C LYS A 115 5.33 -8.74 17.35
N SER A 116 6.01 -9.68 18.00
CA SER A 116 7.23 -10.33 17.50
C SER A 116 7.02 -11.20 16.25
N ASP A 117 5.80 -11.64 16.00
CA ASP A 117 5.41 -12.48 14.86
C ASP A 117 4.67 -11.71 13.76
N ILE A 118 4.69 -10.36 13.80
CA ILE A 118 4.06 -9.53 12.79
C ILE A 118 4.76 -9.70 11.42
N ILE A 119 3.98 -9.79 10.37
CA ILE A 119 4.48 -9.79 8.99
C ILE A 119 4.40 -8.36 8.46
N LEU A 120 5.52 -7.80 8.00
CA LEU A 120 5.55 -6.53 7.30
C LEU A 120 5.84 -6.76 5.82
N THR A 121 4.91 -6.36 4.97
CA THR A 121 5.08 -6.32 3.52
C THR A 121 5.29 -4.89 3.06
N THR A 122 6.46 -4.59 2.50
CA THR A 122 6.78 -3.27 1.95
C THR A 122 7.15 -3.35 0.49
N THR A 123 6.83 -2.30 -0.26
CA THR A 123 7.19 -2.14 -1.66
C THR A 123 7.79 -0.77 -1.87
N THR A 124 8.96 -0.71 -2.50
CA THR A 124 9.61 0.52 -2.94
C THR A 124 10.04 0.38 -4.39
N ALA A 125 10.23 1.51 -5.09
CA ALA A 125 10.59 1.49 -6.50
C ALA A 125 12.00 0.93 -6.77
N PHE A 126 12.94 1.06 -5.81
CA PHE A 126 14.36 0.74 -6.01
C PHE A 126 14.96 -0.12 -4.89
N GLY A 127 14.13 -0.65 -3.98
CA GLY A 127 14.62 -1.35 -2.80
C GLY A 127 15.15 -0.41 -1.72
N THR A 128 15.62 -0.99 -0.62
CA THR A 128 16.12 -0.25 0.55
C THR A 128 17.62 -0.01 0.52
N GLN A 129 18.34 -0.56 -0.48
CA GLN A 129 19.79 -0.46 -0.61
C GLN A 129 20.18 0.00 -2.02
N GLY A 130 21.39 0.58 -2.12
CA GLY A 130 21.95 1.01 -3.40
C GLY A 130 21.75 2.49 -3.70
N PRO A 131 22.29 2.99 -4.83
CA PRO A 131 22.36 4.43 -5.12
C PRO A 131 21.01 5.09 -5.41
N PHE A 132 19.96 4.31 -5.62
CA PHE A 132 18.61 4.79 -5.90
C PHE A 132 17.61 4.55 -4.76
N SER A 133 18.01 3.97 -3.63
CA SER A 133 17.13 3.63 -2.51
C SER A 133 16.31 4.81 -1.99
N GLU A 134 16.86 6.02 -2.04
CA GLU A 134 16.20 7.27 -1.63
C GLU A 134 15.28 7.88 -2.71
N LYS A 135 15.29 7.33 -3.93
CA LYS A 135 14.49 7.87 -5.03
C LYS A 135 13.06 7.33 -4.98
N ILE A 136 12.15 8.24 -5.28
CA ILE A 136 10.72 7.90 -5.45
C ILE A 136 10.51 7.47 -6.89
N GLY A 137 9.75 6.39 -7.08
CA GLY A 137 9.31 5.95 -8.40
C GLY A 137 7.87 5.49 -8.34
N PHE A 138 7.15 5.76 -9.41
CA PHE A 138 5.83 5.22 -9.69
C PHE A 138 5.92 4.30 -10.90
N ASP A 139 4.85 3.61 -11.23
CA ASP A 139 4.75 2.68 -12.34
C ASP A 139 5.45 3.14 -13.65
N PRO A 140 5.30 4.40 -14.13
CA PRO A 140 6.01 4.83 -15.35
C PRO A 140 7.54 4.80 -15.21
N VAL A 141 8.07 5.07 -14.03
CA VAL A 141 9.52 4.99 -13.78
C VAL A 141 9.96 3.54 -13.85
N ALA A 142 9.21 2.64 -13.25
CA ALA A 142 9.50 1.21 -13.27
C ALA A 142 9.37 0.62 -14.69
N GLN A 143 8.36 1.01 -15.48
CA GLN A 143 8.23 0.62 -16.87
C GLN A 143 9.44 1.08 -17.72
N GLY A 144 9.93 2.31 -17.49
CA GLY A 144 11.11 2.84 -18.20
C GLY A 144 12.40 2.12 -17.80
N MET A 145 12.62 1.96 -16.49
CA MET A 145 13.85 1.35 -15.95
C MET A 145 13.96 -0.14 -16.25
N SER A 146 12.84 -0.86 -16.33
CA SER A 146 12.81 -2.29 -16.67
C SER A 146 12.94 -2.58 -18.17
N GLY A 147 12.88 -1.55 -19.04
CA GLY A 147 12.85 -1.72 -20.48
C GLY A 147 11.48 -2.08 -21.07
N LEU A 148 10.44 -2.19 -20.25
CA LEU A 148 9.09 -2.54 -20.70
C LEU A 148 8.57 -1.56 -21.78
N MET A 149 8.85 -0.26 -21.62
CA MET A 149 8.46 0.73 -22.60
C MET A 149 9.07 0.49 -23.99
N HIS A 150 10.30 -0.05 -24.02
CA HIS A 150 10.96 -0.40 -25.28
C HIS A 150 10.30 -1.61 -25.97
N LEU A 151 9.79 -2.54 -25.18
CA LEU A 151 9.10 -3.73 -25.70
C LEU A 151 7.65 -3.47 -26.13
N THR A 152 7.05 -2.39 -25.64
CA THR A 152 5.64 -2.03 -25.97
C THR A 152 5.49 -1.00 -27.10
N GLY A 153 6.59 -0.38 -27.53
CA GLY A 153 6.61 0.57 -28.65
C GLY A 153 6.77 -0.12 -30.02
N TYR A 154 6.51 0.62 -31.09
CA TYR A 154 6.84 0.21 -32.45
C TYR A 154 8.20 0.78 -32.86
N GLU A 155 8.27 2.09 -33.15
CA GLU A 155 9.49 2.79 -33.51
C GLU A 155 10.16 3.48 -32.33
N GLU A 156 9.33 3.95 -31.37
CA GLU A 156 9.79 4.60 -30.14
C GLU A 156 9.25 3.88 -28.91
N PRO A 157 9.99 3.92 -27.78
CA PRO A 157 9.52 3.38 -26.50
C PRO A 157 8.19 4.00 -26.08
N MET A 158 7.21 3.19 -25.72
CA MET A 158 5.87 3.65 -25.37
C MET A 158 5.45 3.10 -24.00
N ARG A 159 4.90 3.98 -23.19
CA ARG A 159 4.31 3.60 -21.92
C ARG A 159 3.01 2.80 -22.14
N SER A 160 2.85 1.69 -21.44
CA SER A 160 1.57 1.01 -21.34
C SER A 160 0.51 1.90 -20.67
N ALA A 161 -0.73 1.84 -21.12
CA ALA A 161 -1.84 2.57 -20.52
C ALA A 161 -2.16 2.09 -19.09
N ALA A 162 -2.00 0.79 -18.83
CA ALA A 162 -2.18 0.21 -17.50
C ALA A 162 -0.89 0.30 -16.67
N SER A 163 -1.03 0.43 -15.36
CA SER A 163 0.07 0.42 -14.39
C SER A 163 0.53 -1.01 -14.10
N TRP A 164 1.06 -1.69 -15.12
CA TRP A 164 1.41 -3.11 -15.07
C TRP A 164 2.39 -3.46 -13.95
N VAL A 165 3.37 -2.61 -13.70
CA VAL A 165 4.39 -2.89 -12.70
C VAL A 165 3.79 -2.82 -11.30
N ASP A 166 2.96 -1.81 -11.04
CA ASP A 166 2.25 -1.69 -9.75
C ASP A 166 1.34 -2.89 -9.48
N PHE A 167 0.54 -3.32 -10.47
CA PHE A 167 -0.35 -4.46 -10.32
C PHE A 167 0.41 -5.77 -10.15
N ASN A 168 1.47 -6.03 -10.91
CA ASN A 168 2.28 -7.23 -10.79
C ASN A 168 3.09 -7.27 -9.48
N THR A 169 3.49 -6.12 -8.96
CA THR A 169 4.19 -6.05 -7.67
C THR A 169 3.27 -6.39 -6.51
N ALA A 170 1.97 -6.18 -6.67
CA ALA A 170 0.95 -6.43 -5.65
C ALA A 170 0.52 -7.92 -5.55
N THR A 171 0.85 -8.74 -6.53
CA THR A 171 0.51 -10.17 -6.60
C THR A 171 1.63 -11.06 -6.10
#